data_f4012a18b419b8f4fbfc4340d5c4ca69
#
_entry.id   f4012a18b419b8f4fbfc4340d5c4ca69
#
_cell.length_a   1.000
_cell.length_b   1.000
_cell.length_c   1.000
_cell.angle_alpha   90.00
_cell.angle_beta   90.00
_cell.angle_gamma   90.00
#
_symmetry.space_group_name_H-M   'P 1'
#
loop_
_entity.id
_entity.type
_entity.pdbx_description
1 polymer ?
#
loop_
_entity_poly.entity_id
_entity_poly.type
_entity_poly.pdbx_seq_one_letter_code
_entity_poly.pdbx_strand_id
1 'polypeptide(L)'
;MYKRQQYAETDDDYQSYGLTLAIDTVLGNQSLSPFLMLTKSDYQTDAHSYSKMYGFGGFFSVGERNSFSYGYSFSDSKGDRNASDTTADETNAIGHSFSLGHDFILTPIISSSISLGYSDTDATVDAGNDYENYDFGIGLNFAFPWAYIAVSNSMSFNDYKKEDTSVNSGKLRSDFTNTFDVMFTKAIGDIFPAIDPNRSLFINLSYERLSL
;
A
#
# COMPACT_ATOMS: atom_id res chain seq x y z
N MET A 1 -0.32 -16.47 -10.66
CA MET A 1 -1.75 -16.16 -10.54
C MET A 1 -2.12 -15.23 -11.68
N TYR A 2 -3.04 -15.66 -12.55
CA TYR A 2 -3.40 -14.90 -13.76
C TYR A 2 -4.54 -13.94 -13.38
N LYS A 3 -4.37 -12.64 -13.53
CA LYS A 3 -5.46 -11.66 -13.37
C LYS A 3 -5.62 -10.87 -14.67
N ARG A 4 -6.75 -11.06 -15.34
CA ARG A 4 -7.18 -10.19 -16.43
C ARG A 4 -8.15 -9.17 -15.84
N GLN A 5 -7.82 -7.88 -15.92
CA GLN A 5 -8.74 -6.80 -15.60
C GLN A 5 -9.16 -6.11 -16.90
N GLN A 6 -10.45 -6.13 -17.21
CA GLN A 6 -11.01 -5.36 -18.30
C GLN A 6 -11.69 -4.12 -17.70
N TYR A 7 -11.22 -2.94 -18.07
CA TYR A 7 -11.95 -1.69 -17.85
C TYR A 7 -12.80 -1.41 -19.09
N ALA A 8 -14.11 -1.42 -18.95
CA ALA A 8 -15.03 -0.98 -19.98
C ALA A 8 -15.09 0.55 -19.93
N GLU A 9 -14.71 1.22 -21.04
CA GLU A 9 -14.97 2.61 -21.43
C GLU A 9 -13.81 3.55 -21.70
N THR A 10 -12.56 3.09 -21.74
CA THR A 10 -11.49 3.87 -22.40
C THR A 10 -10.68 2.93 -23.26
N ASP A 11 -10.11 3.46 -24.36
CA ASP A 11 -9.32 2.73 -25.37
C ASP A 11 -8.03 2.06 -24.81
N ASP A 12 -7.91 1.89 -23.48
CA ASP A 12 -6.76 1.38 -22.76
C ASP A 12 -7.01 -0.01 -22.15
N ASP A 13 -7.40 -0.98 -22.98
CA ASP A 13 -7.34 -2.39 -22.54
C ASP A 13 -5.88 -2.76 -22.30
N TYR A 14 -5.55 -3.23 -21.08
CA TYR A 14 -4.22 -3.74 -20.79
C TYR A 14 -4.25 -5.16 -20.21
N GLN A 15 -3.18 -5.90 -20.42
CA GLN A 15 -2.96 -7.20 -19.81
C GLN A 15 -1.74 -7.13 -18.90
N SER A 16 -1.89 -7.59 -17.66
CA SER A 16 -0.78 -7.63 -16.71
C SER A 16 -0.48 -9.07 -16.31
N TYR A 17 0.80 -9.40 -16.32
CA TYR A 17 1.36 -10.70 -15.93
C TYR A 17 2.29 -10.47 -14.75
N GLY A 18 2.12 -11.24 -13.67
CA GLY A 18 2.95 -11.13 -12.49
C GLY A 18 3.45 -12.48 -12.01
N LEU A 19 4.72 -12.55 -11.62
CA LEU A 19 5.32 -13.64 -10.89
C LEU A 19 5.79 -13.13 -9.54
N THR A 20 5.31 -13.75 -8.47
CA THR A 20 5.79 -13.46 -7.11
C THR A 20 6.39 -14.73 -6.53
N LEU A 21 7.62 -14.63 -6.07
CA LEU A 21 8.33 -15.65 -5.31
C LEU A 21 8.60 -15.10 -3.91
N ALA A 22 8.20 -15.83 -2.88
CA ALA A 22 8.48 -15.48 -1.49
C ALA A 22 8.87 -16.74 -0.71
N ILE A 23 9.73 -16.58 0.27
CA ILE A 23 10.14 -17.63 1.18
C ILE A 23 9.86 -17.16 2.60
N ASP A 24 8.88 -17.79 3.27
CA ASP A 24 8.56 -17.47 4.64
C ASP A 24 9.36 -18.36 5.59
N THR A 25 10.17 -17.73 6.43
CA THR A 25 10.96 -18.40 7.44
C THR A 25 10.53 -17.92 8.81
N VAL A 26 10.15 -18.84 9.69
CA VAL A 26 9.78 -18.55 11.07
C VAL A 26 10.81 -19.19 12.01
N LEU A 27 11.42 -18.38 12.85
CA LEU A 27 12.45 -18.77 13.82
C LEU A 27 12.01 -18.33 15.23
N GLY A 28 11.31 -19.22 15.94
CA GLY A 28 10.76 -18.89 17.26
C GLY A 28 9.71 -17.79 17.19
N ASN A 29 10.01 -16.66 17.81
CA ASN A 29 9.14 -15.47 17.83
C ASN A 29 9.44 -14.44 16.73
N GLN A 30 10.21 -14.82 15.73
CA GLN A 30 10.61 -13.97 14.62
C GLN A 30 10.24 -14.59 13.29
N SER A 31 9.92 -13.77 12.29
CA SER A 31 9.79 -14.19 10.90
C SER A 31 10.64 -13.32 9.99
N LEU A 32 11.06 -13.90 8.88
CA LEU A 32 11.73 -13.21 7.78
C LEU A 32 11.18 -13.76 6.47
N SER A 33 10.68 -12.89 5.61
CA SER A 33 10.05 -13.24 4.33
C SER A 33 10.68 -12.42 3.20
N PRO A 34 11.82 -12.87 2.66
CA PRO A 34 12.35 -12.29 1.44
C PRO A 34 11.41 -12.60 0.25
N PHE A 35 11.30 -11.65 -0.66
CA PHE A 35 10.47 -11.79 -1.84
C PHE A 35 11.09 -11.19 -3.10
N LEU A 36 10.66 -11.70 -4.24
CA LEU A 36 10.89 -11.15 -5.57
C LEU A 36 9.56 -11.10 -6.31
N MET A 37 9.23 -9.96 -6.88
CA MET A 37 8.08 -9.78 -7.75
C MET A 37 8.52 -9.22 -9.10
N LEU A 38 8.04 -9.84 -10.16
CA LEU A 38 8.25 -9.42 -11.54
C LEU A 38 6.88 -9.17 -12.16
N THR A 39 6.67 -8.00 -12.75
CA THR A 39 5.43 -7.68 -13.44
C THR A 39 5.73 -7.16 -14.82
N LYS A 40 4.93 -7.58 -15.79
CA LYS A 40 4.88 -7.04 -17.15
C LYS A 40 3.45 -6.63 -17.44
N SER A 41 3.26 -5.45 -17.99
CA SER A 41 1.96 -4.99 -18.47
C SER A 41 2.08 -4.62 -19.95
N ASP A 42 1.19 -5.17 -20.74
CA ASP A 42 1.08 -4.91 -22.20
C ASP A 42 -0.20 -4.09 -22.43
N TYR A 43 -0.08 -2.98 -23.09
CA TYR A 43 -1.18 -2.08 -23.45
C TYR A 43 -1.53 -2.27 -24.94
N GLN A 44 -2.77 -2.02 -25.34
CA GLN A 44 -3.22 -2.16 -26.75
C GLN A 44 -2.47 -1.24 -27.72
N THR A 45 -1.88 -0.18 -27.22
CA THR A 45 -1.09 0.80 -27.99
C THR A 45 0.35 0.36 -28.26
N ASP A 46 0.68 -0.92 -28.14
CA ASP A 46 2.04 -1.48 -28.23
C ASP A 46 3.01 -0.90 -27.18
N ALA A 47 2.51 -0.24 -26.14
CA ALA A 47 3.31 0.17 -25.01
C ALA A 47 3.47 -0.99 -24.02
N HIS A 48 4.63 -1.11 -23.41
CA HIS A 48 4.92 -2.14 -22.43
C HIS A 48 5.47 -1.49 -21.15
N SER A 49 5.14 -2.06 -20.00
CA SER A 49 5.82 -1.71 -18.77
C SER A 49 6.34 -2.96 -18.06
N TYR A 50 7.50 -2.83 -17.48
CA TYR A 50 8.16 -3.87 -16.69
C TYR A 50 8.44 -3.34 -15.31
N SER A 51 8.13 -4.12 -14.29
CA SER A 51 8.48 -3.78 -12.91
C SER A 51 9.15 -4.97 -12.25
N LYS A 52 10.23 -4.69 -11.54
CA LYS A 52 10.90 -5.63 -10.64
C LYS A 52 10.86 -5.05 -9.25
N MET A 53 10.42 -5.84 -8.31
CA MET A 53 10.46 -5.48 -6.90
C MET A 53 11.10 -6.62 -6.12
N TYR A 54 12.03 -6.32 -5.25
CA TYR A 54 12.58 -7.27 -4.32
C TYR A 54 12.77 -6.64 -2.95
N GLY A 55 12.70 -7.46 -1.94
CA GLY A 55 12.81 -6.95 -0.59
C GLY A 55 12.67 -8.06 0.44
N PHE A 56 12.48 -7.64 1.65
CA PHE A 56 12.16 -8.52 2.75
C PHE A 56 11.21 -7.82 3.72
N GLY A 57 10.42 -8.61 4.39
CA GLY A 57 9.59 -8.19 5.50
C GLY A 57 9.62 -9.22 6.61
N GLY A 58 9.09 -8.87 7.75
CA GLY A 58 9.00 -9.80 8.84
C GLY A 58 8.39 -9.18 10.08
N PHE A 59 8.32 -10.00 11.12
CA PHE A 59 7.91 -9.54 12.43
C PHE A 59 8.72 -10.22 13.53
N PHE A 60 8.75 -9.62 14.70
CA PHE A 60 9.23 -10.25 15.93
C PHE A 60 8.35 -9.84 17.10
N SER A 61 8.10 -10.79 18.01
CA SER A 61 7.30 -10.55 19.20
C SER A 61 8.18 -10.44 20.44
N VAL A 62 7.87 -9.49 21.31
CA VAL A 62 8.54 -9.29 22.60
C VAL A 62 7.52 -9.49 23.72
N GLY A 63 7.63 -10.63 24.36
CA GLY A 63 6.60 -11.10 25.29
C GLY A 63 5.28 -11.42 24.56
N GLU A 64 4.19 -11.42 25.32
CA GLU A 64 2.87 -11.79 24.80
C GLU A 64 2.07 -10.60 24.26
N ARG A 65 2.56 -9.38 24.43
CA ARG A 65 1.79 -8.15 24.18
C ARG A 65 2.35 -7.25 23.11
N ASN A 66 3.60 -7.45 22.69
CA ASN A 66 4.24 -6.60 21.72
C ASN A 66 4.61 -7.39 20.47
N SER A 67 4.23 -6.88 19.33
CA SER A 67 4.68 -7.36 18.03
C SER A 67 5.21 -6.18 17.20
N PHE A 68 6.39 -6.36 16.65
CA PHE A 68 7.03 -5.38 15.78
C PHE A 68 7.09 -5.96 14.37
N SER A 69 6.70 -5.18 13.38
CA SER A 69 6.85 -5.51 11.97
C SER A 69 7.89 -4.60 11.33
N TYR A 70 8.54 -5.11 10.32
CA TYR A 70 9.52 -4.34 9.54
C TYR A 70 9.48 -4.79 8.08
N GLY A 71 9.85 -3.88 7.20
CA GLY A 71 9.93 -4.17 5.78
C GLY A 71 10.89 -3.24 5.05
N TYR A 72 11.48 -3.76 4.00
CA TYR A 72 12.24 -3.02 3.01
C TYR A 72 11.92 -3.57 1.63
N SER A 73 11.73 -2.69 0.67
CA SER A 73 11.66 -3.07 -0.74
C SER A 73 12.42 -2.09 -1.63
N PHE A 74 12.93 -2.64 -2.71
CA PHE A 74 13.47 -1.92 -3.85
C PHE A 74 12.62 -2.23 -5.07
N SER A 75 12.31 -1.22 -5.88
CA SER A 75 11.60 -1.35 -7.14
C SER A 75 12.38 -0.71 -8.28
N ASP A 76 12.37 -1.36 -9.43
CA ASP A 76 12.88 -0.83 -10.71
C ASP A 76 11.78 -1.03 -11.74
N SER A 77 11.19 0.06 -12.21
CA SER A 77 10.14 0.07 -13.22
C SER A 77 10.62 0.76 -14.47
N LYS A 78 10.27 0.19 -15.61
CA LYS A 78 10.60 0.70 -16.95
C LYS A 78 9.34 0.67 -17.79
N GLY A 79 9.03 1.80 -18.41
CA GLY A 79 8.03 1.88 -19.46
C GLY A 79 8.71 1.96 -20.82
N ASP A 80 8.25 1.13 -21.74
CA ASP A 80 8.65 1.16 -23.13
C ASP A 80 7.40 1.55 -23.94
N ARG A 81 7.41 2.72 -24.54
CA ARG A 81 6.36 3.18 -25.43
C ARG A 81 6.81 3.02 -26.88
N ASN A 82 5.86 2.99 -27.80
CA ASN A 82 6.11 2.86 -29.22
C ASN A 82 7.13 3.88 -29.75
N ALA A 83 7.96 3.47 -30.70
CA ALA A 83 8.99 4.28 -31.35
C ALA A 83 8.48 5.57 -32.05
N SER A 84 7.15 5.79 -32.10
CA SER A 84 6.53 7.01 -32.60
C SER A 84 6.26 8.06 -31.49
N ASP A 85 6.37 7.68 -30.22
CA ASP A 85 6.14 8.57 -29.08
C ASP A 85 7.50 8.98 -28.48
N THR A 86 7.88 10.23 -28.67
CA THR A 86 9.16 10.79 -28.19
C THR A 86 9.24 10.94 -26.68
N THR A 87 8.20 10.56 -25.93
CA THR A 87 8.10 10.61 -24.47
C THR A 87 8.33 9.24 -23.80
N ALA A 88 8.85 8.25 -24.54
CA ALA A 88 9.01 6.86 -24.10
C ALA A 88 9.87 6.65 -22.83
N ASP A 89 10.81 7.55 -22.57
CA ASP A 89 11.71 7.45 -21.40
C ASP A 89 11.07 7.96 -20.10
N GLU A 90 9.83 8.43 -20.13
CA GLU A 90 9.21 9.19 -19.04
C GLU A 90 8.72 8.34 -17.88
N THR A 91 8.65 7.03 -18.02
CA THR A 91 8.08 6.15 -17.00
C THR A 91 9.10 5.31 -16.23
N ASN A 92 10.39 5.55 -16.46
CA ASN A 92 11.43 4.82 -15.71
C ASN A 92 11.53 5.40 -14.29
N ALA A 93 11.39 4.53 -13.30
CA ALA A 93 11.50 4.91 -11.90
C ALA A 93 12.22 3.84 -11.08
N ILE A 94 13.04 4.30 -10.16
CA ILE A 94 13.68 3.47 -9.13
C ILE A 94 13.13 3.91 -7.79
N GLY A 95 12.74 2.95 -6.96
CA GLY A 95 12.15 3.26 -5.65
C GLY A 95 12.74 2.41 -4.53
N HIS A 96 12.81 3.02 -3.36
CA HIS A 96 13.12 2.36 -2.10
C HIS A 96 11.97 2.59 -1.13
N SER A 97 11.58 1.58 -0.37
CA SER A 97 10.64 1.79 0.72
C SER A 97 11.06 1.05 1.99
N PHE A 98 10.78 1.68 3.12
CA PHE A 98 11.02 1.16 4.45
C PHE A 98 9.71 1.25 5.23
N SER A 99 9.41 0.24 6.03
CA SER A 99 8.27 0.24 6.93
C SER A 99 8.64 -0.32 8.29
N LEU A 100 8.05 0.26 9.33
CA LEU A 100 8.12 -0.21 10.71
C LEU A 100 6.72 -0.18 11.29
N GLY A 101 6.36 -1.21 12.05
CA GLY A 101 5.09 -1.28 12.75
C GLY A 101 5.27 -1.79 14.17
N HIS A 102 4.39 -1.38 15.05
CA HIS A 102 4.31 -1.89 16.42
C HIS A 102 2.85 -2.08 16.79
N ASP A 103 2.51 -3.31 17.16
CA ASP A 103 1.22 -3.68 17.72
C ASP A 103 1.38 -3.97 19.20
N PHE A 104 0.50 -3.40 20.02
CA PHE A 104 0.52 -3.56 21.46
C PHE A 104 -0.86 -3.97 22.00
N ILE A 105 -0.91 -5.06 22.74
CA ILE A 105 -2.12 -5.53 23.42
C ILE A 105 -2.24 -4.83 24.78
N LEU A 106 -3.10 -3.81 24.85
CA LEU A 106 -3.38 -3.06 26.06
C LEU A 106 -4.15 -3.90 27.09
N THR A 107 -5.20 -4.57 26.61
CA THR A 107 -6.05 -5.50 27.38
C THR A 107 -6.45 -6.66 26.47
N PRO A 108 -7.07 -7.74 26.98
CA PRO A 108 -7.57 -8.82 26.12
C PRO A 108 -8.55 -8.39 25.02
N ILE A 109 -9.17 -7.22 25.18
CA ILE A 109 -10.16 -6.69 24.23
C ILE A 109 -9.70 -5.41 23.52
N ILE A 110 -8.56 -4.82 23.89
CA ILE A 110 -8.06 -3.56 23.31
C ILE A 110 -6.63 -3.75 22.82
N SER A 111 -6.37 -3.45 21.58
CA SER A 111 -5.02 -3.35 21.04
C SER A 111 -4.81 -2.01 20.33
N SER A 112 -3.56 -1.58 20.28
CA SER A 112 -3.15 -0.39 19.52
C SER A 112 -2.10 -0.76 18.49
N SER A 113 -2.05 0.00 17.41
CA SER A 113 -1.03 -0.10 16.37
C SER A 113 -0.43 1.26 16.07
N ILE A 114 0.87 1.26 15.76
CA ILE A 114 1.58 2.42 15.23
C ILE A 114 2.36 1.93 14.01
N SER A 115 2.34 2.70 12.93
CA SER A 115 3.12 2.42 11.73
C SER A 115 3.87 3.65 11.27
N LEU A 116 5.07 3.44 10.74
CA LEU A 116 5.93 4.41 10.11
C LEU A 116 6.33 3.87 8.75
N GLY A 117 6.27 4.71 7.73
CA GLY A 117 6.71 4.41 6.38
C GLY A 117 7.60 5.51 5.85
N TYR A 118 8.55 5.14 5.02
CA TYR A 118 9.32 6.03 4.18
C TYR A 118 9.47 5.40 2.82
N SER A 119 9.24 6.16 1.77
CA SER A 119 9.61 5.74 0.42
C SER A 119 10.24 6.89 -0.33
N ASP A 120 11.19 6.53 -1.16
CA ASP A 120 11.92 7.40 -2.06
C ASP A 120 11.80 6.85 -3.47
N THR A 121 11.29 7.65 -4.40
CA THR A 121 11.13 7.29 -5.80
C THR A 121 11.84 8.32 -6.65
N ASP A 122 12.76 7.86 -7.49
CA ASP A 122 13.46 8.64 -8.50
C ASP A 122 12.91 8.27 -9.88
N ALA A 123 12.16 9.18 -10.49
CA ALA A 123 11.67 9.04 -11.86
C ALA A 123 12.54 9.84 -12.85
N THR A 124 12.85 9.25 -14.01
CA THR A 124 13.80 9.86 -14.97
C THR A 124 13.24 11.14 -15.58
N VAL A 125 11.97 11.19 -15.89
CA VAL A 125 11.32 12.32 -16.60
C VAL A 125 10.03 12.78 -15.94
N ASP A 126 9.29 11.90 -15.27
CA ASP A 126 7.98 12.21 -14.69
C ASP A 126 8.12 12.90 -13.33
N ALA A 127 7.93 14.22 -13.31
CA ALA A 127 7.96 15.00 -12.07
C ALA A 127 6.88 14.58 -11.06
N GLY A 128 5.78 14.01 -11.51
CA GLY A 128 4.70 13.51 -10.65
C GLY A 128 5.04 12.21 -9.91
N ASN A 129 6.07 11.49 -10.37
CA ASN A 129 6.52 10.22 -9.78
C ASN A 129 7.91 10.31 -9.13
N ASP A 130 8.49 11.51 -9.04
CA ASP A 130 9.79 11.76 -8.40
C ASP A 130 9.55 12.46 -7.05
N TYR A 131 9.42 11.66 -5.99
CA TYR A 131 9.03 12.16 -4.67
C TYR A 131 9.60 11.33 -3.53
N GLU A 132 9.71 11.95 -2.37
CA GLU A 132 9.84 11.30 -1.08
C GLU A 132 8.48 11.28 -0.37
N ASN A 133 8.16 10.15 0.22
CA ASN A 133 6.93 9.98 0.99
C ASN A 133 7.24 9.56 2.43
N TYR A 134 6.52 10.16 3.36
CA TYR A 134 6.57 9.84 4.79
C TYR A 134 5.17 9.48 5.26
N ASP A 135 4.99 8.26 5.75
CA ASP A 135 3.72 7.76 6.27
C ASP A 135 3.77 7.58 7.78
N PHE A 136 2.71 8.00 8.43
CA PHE A 136 2.47 7.74 9.84
C PHE A 136 1.05 7.21 10.03
N GLY A 137 0.90 6.14 10.81
CA GLY A 137 -0.39 5.56 11.15
C GLY A 137 -0.50 5.28 12.64
N ILE A 138 -1.70 5.45 13.17
CA ILE A 138 -2.07 5.04 14.52
C ILE A 138 -3.45 4.39 14.49
N GLY A 139 -3.63 3.30 15.24
CA GLY A 139 -4.89 2.57 15.31
C GLY A 139 -5.21 2.10 16.72
N LEU A 140 -6.51 1.96 16.99
CA LEU A 140 -7.06 1.31 18.17
C LEU A 140 -8.10 0.29 17.72
N ASN A 141 -8.01 -0.91 18.25
CA ASN A 141 -8.91 -2.00 17.96
C ASN A 141 -9.58 -2.47 19.24
N PHE A 142 -10.89 -2.69 19.17
CA PHE A 142 -11.73 -3.15 20.25
C PHE A 142 -12.42 -4.44 19.85
N ALA A 143 -12.01 -5.56 20.44
CA ALA A 143 -12.54 -6.90 20.15
C ALA A 143 -13.53 -7.31 21.25
N PHE A 144 -14.75 -6.73 21.21
CA PHE A 144 -15.80 -7.13 22.13
C PHE A 144 -16.38 -8.50 21.74
N PRO A 145 -16.96 -9.26 22.70
CA PRO A 145 -17.59 -10.54 22.37
C PRO A 145 -18.73 -10.44 21.34
N TRP A 146 -19.32 -9.26 21.19
CA TRP A 146 -20.49 -9.02 20.34
C TRP A 146 -20.18 -8.22 19.06
N ALA A 147 -19.03 -7.55 18.97
CA ALA A 147 -18.62 -6.80 17.78
C ALA A 147 -17.12 -6.50 17.80
N TYR A 148 -16.57 -6.19 16.63
CA TYR A 148 -15.22 -5.63 16.47
C TYR A 148 -15.34 -4.19 15.98
N ILE A 149 -14.60 -3.28 16.60
CA ILE A 149 -14.50 -1.88 16.22
C ILE A 149 -13.03 -1.54 16.01
N ALA A 150 -12.70 -0.93 14.88
CA ALA A 150 -11.37 -0.38 14.65
C ALA A 150 -11.50 1.12 14.34
N VAL A 151 -10.60 1.89 14.91
CA VAL A 151 -10.46 3.34 14.65
C VAL A 151 -9.02 3.58 14.27
N SER A 152 -8.78 4.19 13.12
CA SER A 152 -7.43 4.50 12.67
C SER A 152 -7.34 5.90 12.07
N ASN A 153 -6.14 6.46 12.14
CA ASN A 153 -5.75 7.67 11.44
C ASN A 153 -4.42 7.41 10.75
N SER A 154 -4.35 7.79 9.49
CA SER A 154 -3.12 7.76 8.70
C SER A 154 -2.83 9.14 8.10
N MET A 155 -1.57 9.49 8.07
CA MET A 155 -1.05 10.73 7.52
C MET A 155 0.04 10.37 6.52
N SER A 156 0.01 10.99 5.35
CA SER A 156 1.00 10.83 4.29
C SER A 156 1.47 12.19 3.83
N PHE A 157 2.78 12.36 3.73
CA PHE A 157 3.44 13.57 3.25
C PHE A 157 4.27 13.19 2.03
N ASN A 158 3.97 13.79 0.89
CA ASN A 158 4.71 13.61 -0.36
C ASN A 158 5.45 14.90 -0.69
N ASP A 159 6.76 14.86 -0.72
CA ASP A 159 7.62 15.98 -1.14
C ASP A 159 8.20 15.66 -2.53
N TYR A 160 7.75 16.39 -3.54
CA TYR A 160 8.18 16.18 -4.93
C TYR A 160 9.54 16.83 -5.18
N LYS A 161 10.43 16.09 -5.84
CA LYS A 161 11.82 16.52 -6.10
C LYS A 161 11.95 17.38 -7.35
N LYS A 162 10.96 17.32 -8.26
CA LYS A 162 10.94 18.07 -9.52
C LYS A 162 9.73 18.99 -9.60
N GLU A 163 9.91 20.12 -10.26
CA GLU A 163 8.79 21.04 -10.54
C GLU A 163 7.81 20.40 -11.51
N ASP A 164 6.56 20.28 -11.10
CA ASP A 164 5.46 19.93 -11.98
C ASP A 164 4.88 21.21 -12.60
N THR A 165 5.30 21.53 -13.81
CA THR A 165 4.87 22.73 -14.52
C THR A 165 3.38 22.74 -14.88
N SER A 166 2.72 21.60 -14.82
CA SER A 166 1.28 21.46 -15.08
C SER A 166 0.43 21.88 -13.89
N VAL A 167 0.96 21.76 -12.66
CA VAL A 167 0.25 22.07 -11.42
C VAL A 167 0.66 23.42 -10.85
N ASN A 168 1.96 23.72 -10.76
CA ASN A 168 2.46 24.93 -10.15
C ASN A 168 3.86 25.30 -10.66
N SER A 169 3.95 26.13 -11.68
CA SER A 169 5.24 26.49 -12.29
C SER A 169 6.13 27.26 -11.31
N GLY A 170 7.36 26.81 -11.14
CA GLY A 170 8.40 27.47 -10.34
C GLY A 170 8.39 27.13 -8.85
N LYS A 171 7.65 26.08 -8.42
CA LYS A 171 7.67 25.59 -7.05
C LYS A 171 7.64 24.07 -7.00
N LEU A 172 8.37 23.50 -6.05
CA LEU A 172 8.21 22.08 -5.70
C LEU A 172 6.84 21.88 -5.05
N ARG A 173 6.18 20.80 -5.42
CA ARG A 173 4.90 20.38 -4.86
C ARG A 173 5.14 19.61 -3.56
N SER A 174 4.28 19.85 -2.57
CA SER A 174 4.23 19.05 -1.35
C SER A 174 2.76 18.78 -1.04
N ASP A 175 2.40 17.50 -0.94
CA ASP A 175 1.03 17.07 -0.69
C ASP A 175 0.93 16.45 0.71
N PHE A 176 -0.14 16.76 1.39
CA PHE A 176 -0.48 16.16 2.66
C PHE A 176 -1.85 15.50 2.58
N THR A 177 -1.90 14.21 2.90
CA THR A 177 -3.14 13.45 3.02
C THR A 177 -3.34 13.00 4.46
N ASN A 178 -4.54 13.19 4.97
CA ASN A 178 -4.94 12.67 6.28
C ASN A 178 -6.23 11.89 6.12
N THR A 179 -6.20 10.62 6.50
CA THR A 179 -7.34 9.71 6.43
C THR A 179 -7.71 9.25 7.83
N PHE A 180 -8.98 9.39 8.17
CA PHE A 180 -9.55 8.87 9.41
C PHE A 180 -10.59 7.81 9.07
N ASP A 181 -10.42 6.61 9.63
CA ASP A 181 -11.29 5.47 9.39
C ASP A 181 -11.92 4.95 10.67
N VAL A 182 -13.19 4.60 10.59
CA VAL A 182 -13.90 3.83 11.62
C VAL A 182 -14.55 2.62 10.97
N MET A 183 -14.15 1.45 11.40
CA MET A 183 -14.69 0.18 10.95
C MET A 183 -15.47 -0.47 12.08
N PHE A 184 -16.68 -0.95 11.77
CA PHE A 184 -17.50 -1.76 12.64
C PHE A 184 -17.79 -3.09 11.95
N THR A 185 -17.58 -4.19 12.68
CA THR A 185 -17.90 -5.55 12.20
C THR A 185 -18.73 -6.29 13.23
N LYS A 186 -19.82 -6.90 12.81
CA LYS A 186 -20.66 -7.75 13.62
C LYS A 186 -21.17 -8.97 12.85
N ALA A 187 -21.20 -10.14 13.47
CA ALA A 187 -21.82 -11.32 12.90
C ALA A 187 -23.34 -11.10 12.71
N ILE A 188 -23.84 -11.30 11.50
CA ILE A 188 -25.28 -11.10 11.20
C ILE A 188 -26.14 -12.13 11.93
N GLY A 189 -25.64 -13.35 12.14
CA GLY A 189 -26.32 -14.38 12.89
C GLY A 189 -26.72 -13.97 14.32
N ASP A 190 -25.98 -13.06 14.93
CA ASP A 190 -26.30 -12.51 16.26
C ASP A 190 -27.49 -11.56 16.23
N ILE A 191 -27.76 -10.93 15.07
CA ILE A 191 -28.87 -9.98 14.88
C ILE A 191 -30.10 -10.72 14.34
N PHE A 192 -29.87 -11.66 13.44
CA PHE A 192 -30.89 -12.43 12.76
C PHE A 192 -30.54 -13.92 12.81
N PRO A 193 -30.99 -14.68 13.84
CA PRO A 193 -30.61 -16.09 14.00
C PRO A 193 -31.02 -17.01 12.84
N ALA A 194 -31.93 -16.56 11.96
CA ALA A 194 -32.36 -17.30 10.76
C ALA A 194 -31.37 -17.16 9.58
N ILE A 195 -30.34 -16.27 9.71
CA ILE A 195 -29.30 -16.07 8.71
C ILE A 195 -28.07 -16.88 9.10
N ASP A 196 -27.32 -17.35 8.09
CA ASP A 196 -26.06 -18.06 8.26
C ASP A 196 -25.14 -17.33 9.27
N PRO A 197 -24.74 -17.95 10.39
CA PRO A 197 -23.90 -17.34 11.41
C PRO A 197 -22.50 -16.94 10.90
N ASN A 198 -22.07 -17.46 9.76
CA ASN A 198 -20.78 -17.10 9.15
C ASN A 198 -20.82 -15.79 8.36
N ARG A 199 -21.97 -15.15 8.21
CA ARG A 199 -22.09 -13.85 7.55
C ARG A 199 -21.85 -12.73 8.54
N SER A 200 -21.07 -11.73 8.13
CA SER A 200 -20.77 -10.53 8.92
C SER A 200 -21.34 -9.28 8.27
N LEU A 201 -21.81 -8.36 9.09
CA LEU A 201 -22.11 -7.00 8.68
C LEU A 201 -20.84 -6.17 8.82
N PHE A 202 -20.43 -5.50 7.74
CA PHE A 202 -19.33 -4.54 7.74
C PHE A 202 -19.90 -3.15 7.50
N ILE A 203 -19.51 -2.20 8.34
CA ILE A 203 -19.71 -0.78 8.10
C ILE A 203 -18.34 -0.14 8.19
N ASN A 204 -17.93 0.53 7.13
CA ASN A 204 -16.71 1.35 7.10
C ASN A 204 -17.11 2.79 6.81
N LEU A 205 -16.62 3.70 7.64
CA LEU A 205 -16.75 5.14 7.45
C LEU A 205 -15.33 5.68 7.32
N SER A 206 -15.03 6.30 6.19
CA SER A 206 -13.74 6.91 5.91
C SER A 206 -13.93 8.39 5.63
N TYR A 207 -13.04 9.20 6.18
CA TYR A 207 -12.91 10.62 5.89
C TYR A 207 -11.49 10.92 5.47
N GLU A 208 -11.32 11.49 4.29
CA GLU A 208 -10.03 11.89 3.74
C GLU A 208 -9.97 13.39 3.52
N ARG A 209 -8.83 13.96 3.88
CA ARG A 209 -8.48 15.36 3.59
C ARG A 209 -7.16 15.41 2.86
N LEU A 210 -7.17 15.97 1.66
CA LEU A 210 -6.00 16.30 0.87
C LEU A 210 -5.71 17.81 0.97
N SER A 211 -4.45 18.17 1.14
CA SER A 211 -3.94 19.54 1.04
C SER A 211 -2.75 19.54 0.07
N LEU A 212 -2.80 20.39 -0.92
CA LEU A 212 -1.78 20.61 -1.95
C LEU A 212 -0.95 21.85 -1.60
#